data_85a127c4d908af57a7cd19e676f3dd30
#
_entry.id   85a127c4d908af57a7cd19e676f3dd30
#
_cell.length_a   1.000
_cell.length_b   1.000
_cell.length_c   1.000
_cell.angle_alpha   90.00
_cell.angle_beta   90.00
_cell.angle_gamma   90.00
#
_symmetry.space_group_name_H-M   'P 1'
#
loop_
_entity.id
_entity.type
_entity.pdbx_description
1 polymer ?
#
loop_
_entity_poly.entity_id
_entity_poly.type
_entity_poly.pdbx_seq_one_letter_code
_entity_poly.pdbx_strand_id
1 'polypeptide(L)'
;MLSRIFGKKTVEPAPVRIDNNELDTRALKPLMEQKAPASKDPKDLTGAWTMERVTTVFPSAQRALFQKYHVGGCSSCGFQPTDTLSTVALNHGLDVNEVIDHIQKSQEMEKDLEITPKETAELLKQGRIKLLDVRSPEEYAIANVAGSVLVDQALAQEIMQTWSKDTPIVTMCHHGMRSLDAAAYLRGHGFVNAKSMCGGIDAWAEQIDSSLARY
;
A
#
# COMPACT_ATOMS: atom_id res chain seq x y z
N MET A 1 5.81 27.85 69.27
CA MET A 1 4.81 26.91 69.86
C MET A 1 4.25 26.06 68.75
N LEU A 2 4.43 24.74 68.94
CA LEU A 2 3.63 23.66 68.33
C LEU A 2 3.62 23.58 66.82
N SER A 3 4.01 22.58 66.16
CA SER A 3 4.20 21.19 66.53
C SER A 3 4.12 20.39 65.21
N ARG A 4 5.05 19.56 64.96
CA ARG A 4 4.91 18.10 64.84
C ARG A 4 3.69 17.57 64.06
N ILE A 5 4.06 16.66 63.19
CA ILE A 5 3.40 15.41 62.83
C ILE A 5 2.86 15.45 61.39
N PHE A 6 3.55 14.79 60.47
CA PHE A 6 3.17 13.60 59.76
C PHE A 6 4.34 13.14 58.82
N GLY A 7 5.13 12.24 59.33
CA GLY A 7 6.07 11.49 58.52
C GLY A 7 5.29 10.51 57.64
N LYS A 8 5.30 10.74 56.33
CA LYS A 8 4.94 9.68 55.36
C LYS A 8 6.15 8.79 55.16
N LYS A 9 6.12 7.59 55.73
CA LYS A 9 7.00 6.50 55.35
C LYS A 9 6.67 6.15 53.89
N THR A 10 7.57 6.47 53.00
CA THR A 10 7.61 5.87 51.67
C THR A 10 8.04 4.43 51.82
N VAL A 11 7.12 3.50 51.64
CA VAL A 11 7.41 2.07 51.51
C VAL A 11 7.92 1.89 50.12
N GLU A 12 9.23 1.65 49.94
CA GLU A 12 9.78 1.15 48.69
C GLU A 12 9.19 -0.25 48.43
N PRO A 13 8.63 -0.50 47.25
CA PRO A 13 8.25 -1.85 46.88
C PRO A 13 9.50 -2.73 46.78
N ALA A 14 9.47 -3.86 47.48
CA ALA A 14 10.52 -4.86 47.38
C ALA A 14 10.77 -5.28 45.91
N PRO A 15 12.04 -5.55 45.54
CA PRO A 15 12.35 -5.99 44.18
C PRO A 15 11.63 -7.32 43.91
N VAL A 16 10.80 -7.34 42.87
CA VAL A 16 10.21 -8.56 42.35
C VAL A 16 11.36 -9.40 41.82
N ARG A 17 11.70 -10.46 42.52
CA ARG A 17 12.58 -11.52 41.98
C ARG A 17 11.81 -12.18 40.86
N ILE A 18 12.22 -11.94 39.63
CA ILE A 18 11.82 -12.73 38.47
C ILE A 18 12.69 -14.00 38.58
N ASP A 19 12.08 -15.07 39.08
CA ASP A 19 12.70 -16.40 39.00
C ASP A 19 12.83 -16.72 37.51
N ASN A 20 14.08 -16.80 37.07
CA ASN A 20 14.45 -17.34 35.74
C ASN A 20 14.18 -18.87 35.74
N ASN A 21 12.91 -19.23 35.89
CA ASN A 21 12.49 -20.60 35.69
C ASN A 21 12.16 -20.73 34.19
N GLU A 22 13.01 -21.43 33.49
CA GLU A 22 12.98 -21.90 32.13
C GLU A 22 11.58 -21.74 31.49
N LEU A 23 11.43 -20.76 30.65
CA LEU A 23 10.39 -20.75 29.62
C LEU A 23 10.57 -22.06 28.84
N ASP A 24 9.67 -23.01 29.08
CA ASP A 24 9.66 -24.29 28.36
C ASP A 24 9.47 -24.03 26.87
N THR A 25 10.57 -23.82 26.18
CA THR A 25 10.62 -23.59 24.73
C THR A 25 10.10 -24.79 23.94
N ARG A 26 9.83 -25.93 24.59
CA ARG A 26 9.24 -27.13 23.98
C ARG A 26 7.74 -26.94 23.67
N ALA A 27 7.04 -26.06 24.42
CA ALA A 27 5.63 -25.77 24.17
C ALA A 27 5.42 -24.81 22.97
N LEU A 28 6.45 -24.04 22.56
CA LEU A 28 6.37 -23.11 21.44
C LEU A 28 6.72 -23.74 20.09
N LYS A 29 7.41 -24.91 20.07
CA LYS A 29 7.76 -25.60 18.83
C LYS A 29 6.58 -26.02 17.94
N PRO A 30 5.42 -26.45 18.44
CA PRO A 30 4.30 -26.84 17.59
C PRO A 30 3.63 -25.65 16.86
N LEU A 31 3.78 -24.42 17.38
CA LEU A 31 3.22 -23.24 16.70
C LEU A 31 4.13 -22.68 15.59
N MET A 32 5.43 -22.98 15.63
CA MET A 32 6.40 -22.49 14.63
C MET A 32 6.53 -23.41 13.41
N GLU A 33 6.02 -24.64 13.48
CA GLU A 33 6.10 -25.64 12.38
C GLU A 33 4.80 -25.76 11.55
N GLN A 34 3.82 -24.89 11.74
CA GLN A 34 2.67 -24.86 10.83
C GLN A 34 3.14 -24.29 9.50
N LYS A 35 3.54 -25.17 8.59
CA LYS A 35 3.78 -24.87 7.18
C LYS A 35 2.50 -24.20 6.64
N ALA A 36 2.59 -22.90 6.36
CA ALA A 36 1.46 -22.14 5.85
C ALA A 36 0.84 -22.88 4.65
N PRO A 37 -0.49 -23.02 4.58
CA PRO A 37 -1.13 -23.69 3.47
C PRO A 37 -0.74 -23.01 2.15
N ALA A 38 -0.46 -23.83 1.12
CA ALA A 38 0.01 -23.37 -0.18
C ALA A 38 -1.08 -22.68 -1.03
N SER A 39 -2.23 -22.33 -0.43
CA SER A 39 -3.31 -21.65 -1.12
C SER A 39 -2.88 -20.23 -1.55
N LYS A 40 -3.15 -19.91 -2.82
CA LYS A 40 -3.01 -18.55 -3.38
C LYS A 40 -4.34 -17.79 -3.34
N ASP A 41 -5.37 -18.35 -2.71
CA ASP A 41 -6.67 -17.69 -2.64
C ASP A 41 -6.57 -16.48 -1.69
N PRO A 42 -6.90 -15.26 -2.15
CA PRO A 42 -6.92 -14.06 -1.32
C PRO A 42 -7.81 -14.19 -0.07
N LYS A 43 -8.79 -15.08 -0.07
CA LYS A 43 -9.67 -15.33 1.08
C LYS A 43 -8.96 -16.06 2.23
N ASP A 44 -7.83 -16.70 1.95
CA ASP A 44 -7.09 -17.49 2.93
C ASP A 44 -5.96 -16.70 3.62
N LEU A 45 -5.96 -15.37 3.52
CA LEU A 45 -4.97 -14.53 4.19
C LEU A 45 -5.02 -14.75 5.69
N THR A 46 -3.89 -15.15 6.25
CA THR A 46 -3.72 -15.35 7.71
C THR A 46 -2.45 -14.67 8.19
N GLY A 47 -2.38 -14.45 9.50
CA GLY A 47 -1.19 -13.90 10.13
C GLY A 47 0.08 -14.75 9.96
N ALA A 48 -0.03 -16.01 9.59
CA ALA A 48 1.10 -16.91 9.35
C ALA A 48 1.76 -16.73 7.97
N TRP A 49 1.16 -15.94 7.06
CA TRP A 49 1.76 -15.67 5.76
C TRP A 49 2.99 -14.79 5.90
N THR A 50 4.05 -15.13 5.16
CA THR A 50 5.23 -14.25 5.05
C THR A 50 4.90 -12.99 4.28
N MET A 51 5.61 -11.90 4.56
CA MET A 51 5.39 -10.62 3.88
C MET A 51 5.67 -10.71 2.37
N GLU A 52 6.63 -11.52 1.94
CA GLU A 52 6.84 -11.83 0.53
C GLU A 52 5.56 -12.40 -0.11
N ARG A 53 4.92 -13.36 0.55
CA ARG A 53 3.67 -13.94 0.06
C ARG A 53 2.53 -12.94 0.10
N VAL A 54 2.40 -12.18 1.19
CA VAL A 54 1.37 -11.14 1.34
C VAL A 54 1.47 -10.14 0.20
N THR A 55 2.65 -9.57 -0.06
CA THR A 55 2.83 -8.55 -1.10
C THR A 55 2.73 -9.11 -2.53
N THR A 56 2.99 -10.40 -2.72
CA THR A 56 2.79 -11.08 -4.00
C THR A 56 1.32 -11.28 -4.33
N VAL A 57 0.51 -11.70 -3.35
CA VAL A 57 -0.92 -11.97 -3.54
C VAL A 57 -1.77 -10.70 -3.42
N PHE A 58 -1.34 -9.78 -2.57
CA PHE A 58 -1.95 -8.46 -2.34
C PHE A 58 -0.94 -7.35 -2.66
N PRO A 59 -0.79 -6.94 -3.92
CA PRO A 59 0.11 -5.85 -4.30
C PRO A 59 -0.18 -4.53 -3.55
N SER A 60 -1.44 -4.33 -3.14
CA SER A 60 -1.87 -3.19 -2.32
C SER A 60 -1.35 -3.22 -0.88
N ALA A 61 -0.93 -4.38 -0.37
CA ALA A 61 -0.65 -4.57 1.06
C ALA A 61 0.39 -3.62 1.62
N GLN A 62 1.51 -3.41 0.90
CA GLN A 62 2.56 -2.49 1.34
C GLN A 62 2.03 -1.06 1.48
N ARG A 63 1.24 -0.60 0.51
CA ARG A 63 0.61 0.72 0.53
C ARG A 63 -0.42 0.84 1.63
N ALA A 64 -1.27 -0.16 1.79
CA ALA A 64 -2.28 -0.22 2.85
C ALA A 64 -1.64 -0.15 4.25
N LEU A 65 -0.57 -0.91 4.47
CA LEU A 65 0.18 -0.89 5.72
C LEU A 65 0.81 0.48 5.99
N PHE A 66 1.38 1.09 4.97
CA PHE A 66 2.00 2.41 5.11
C PHE A 66 0.98 3.52 5.35
N GLN A 67 -0.10 3.58 4.58
CA GLN A 67 -1.09 4.67 4.67
C GLN A 67 -1.80 4.71 6.02
N LYS A 68 -2.15 3.55 6.57
CA LYS A 68 -2.92 3.50 7.83
C LYS A 68 -2.04 3.37 9.07
N TYR A 69 -0.95 2.61 8.97
CA TYR A 69 -0.17 2.23 10.14
C TYR A 69 1.28 2.74 10.09
N HIS A 70 1.68 3.42 9.02
CA HIS A 70 3.05 3.89 8.78
C HIS A 70 4.11 2.76 8.77
N VAL A 71 3.71 1.54 8.46
CA VAL A 71 4.58 0.36 8.38
C VAL A 71 5.15 0.23 6.97
N GLY A 72 6.47 0.09 6.86
CA GLY A 72 7.16 -0.16 5.58
C GLY A 72 7.61 1.09 4.80
N GLY A 73 7.47 2.29 5.38
CA GLY A 73 7.85 3.55 4.72
C GLY A 73 9.31 3.98 4.90
N CYS A 74 10.05 3.37 5.82
CA CYS A 74 11.44 3.69 6.10
C CYS A 74 12.24 2.43 6.47
N SER A 75 13.57 2.52 6.46
CA SER A 75 14.46 1.39 6.79
C SER A 75 14.35 0.91 8.24
N SER A 76 13.82 1.74 9.14
CA SER A 76 13.67 1.41 10.57
C SER A 76 12.27 0.88 10.95
N CYS A 77 11.25 1.13 10.11
CA CYS A 77 9.88 0.66 10.32
C CYS A 77 9.43 -0.32 9.22
N GLY A 78 10.39 -0.90 8.53
CA GLY A 78 10.18 -1.92 7.51
C GLY A 78 9.97 -3.31 8.09
N PHE A 79 9.64 -4.23 7.21
CA PHE A 79 9.58 -5.66 7.48
C PHE A 79 10.52 -6.40 6.53
N GLN A 80 10.96 -7.60 6.91
CA GLN A 80 11.69 -8.47 6.02
C GLN A 80 10.71 -9.35 5.21
N PRO A 81 11.07 -9.76 4.00
CA PRO A 81 10.23 -10.66 3.19
C PRO A 81 9.84 -11.95 3.93
N THR A 82 10.70 -12.43 4.81
CA THR A 82 10.53 -13.65 5.60
C THR A 82 9.70 -13.47 6.88
N ASP A 83 9.46 -12.22 7.31
CA ASP A 83 8.62 -11.95 8.48
C ASP A 83 7.19 -12.38 8.21
N THR A 84 6.52 -12.93 9.23
CA THR A 84 5.09 -13.21 9.13
C THR A 84 4.26 -11.94 9.37
N LEU A 85 3.06 -11.87 8.80
CA LEU A 85 2.14 -10.76 9.02
C LEU A 85 1.83 -10.57 10.52
N SER A 86 1.73 -11.68 11.28
CA SER A 86 1.57 -11.62 12.74
C SER A 86 2.78 -11.00 13.43
N THR A 87 4.01 -11.31 12.99
CA THR A 87 5.22 -10.73 13.55
C THR A 87 5.27 -9.23 13.28
N VAL A 88 4.93 -8.82 12.05
CA VAL A 88 4.87 -7.39 11.69
C VAL A 88 3.82 -6.66 12.51
N ALA A 89 2.61 -7.21 12.62
CA ALA A 89 1.55 -6.62 13.43
C ALA A 89 1.97 -6.47 14.91
N LEU A 90 2.56 -7.52 15.50
CA LEU A 90 3.04 -7.52 16.88
C LEU A 90 4.11 -6.46 17.12
N ASN A 91 5.11 -6.35 16.23
CA ASN A 91 6.21 -5.40 16.35
C ASN A 91 5.72 -3.93 16.31
N HIS A 92 4.57 -3.70 15.71
CA HIS A 92 3.95 -2.38 15.60
C HIS A 92 2.75 -2.17 16.56
N GLY A 93 2.48 -3.13 17.46
CA GLY A 93 1.37 -3.03 18.42
C GLY A 93 -0.02 -3.06 17.77
N LEU A 94 -0.17 -3.74 16.64
CA LEU A 94 -1.39 -3.81 15.85
C LEU A 94 -2.12 -5.15 16.06
N ASP A 95 -3.45 -5.14 15.98
CA ASP A 95 -4.23 -6.37 15.87
C ASP A 95 -4.10 -6.96 14.46
N VAL A 96 -3.66 -8.21 14.39
CA VAL A 96 -3.42 -8.89 13.11
C VAL A 96 -4.70 -9.07 12.29
N ASN A 97 -5.86 -9.23 12.91
CA ASN A 97 -7.13 -9.40 12.20
C ASN A 97 -7.58 -8.06 11.60
N GLU A 98 -7.39 -6.95 12.31
CA GLU A 98 -7.64 -5.62 11.75
C GLU A 98 -6.72 -5.32 10.56
N VAL A 99 -5.46 -5.75 10.64
CA VAL A 99 -4.49 -5.61 9.53
C VAL A 99 -4.93 -6.44 8.33
N ILE A 100 -5.35 -7.70 8.54
CA ILE A 100 -5.88 -8.58 7.49
C ILE A 100 -7.08 -7.95 6.80
N ASP A 101 -8.08 -7.54 7.56
CA ASP A 101 -9.27 -6.88 7.05
C ASP A 101 -8.95 -5.63 6.24
N HIS A 102 -7.98 -4.84 6.71
CA HIS A 102 -7.57 -3.62 6.03
C HIS A 102 -6.88 -3.92 4.69
N ILE A 103 -5.97 -4.91 4.65
CA ILE A 103 -5.30 -5.34 3.41
C ILE A 103 -6.34 -5.82 2.39
N GLN A 104 -7.29 -6.65 2.79
CA GLN A 104 -8.31 -7.18 1.90
C GLN A 104 -9.22 -6.08 1.34
N LYS A 105 -9.69 -5.16 2.19
CA LYS A 105 -10.50 -4.01 1.76
C LYS A 105 -9.73 -3.08 0.82
N SER A 106 -8.45 -2.82 1.12
CA SER A 106 -7.62 -1.99 0.25
C SER A 106 -7.45 -2.62 -1.13
N GLN A 107 -7.26 -3.95 -1.19
CA GLN A 107 -7.16 -4.66 -2.46
C GLN A 107 -8.46 -4.60 -3.28
N GLU A 108 -9.60 -4.70 -2.65
CA GLU A 108 -10.90 -4.56 -3.33
C GLU A 108 -11.10 -3.13 -3.87
N MET A 109 -10.80 -2.12 -3.06
CA MET A 109 -10.87 -0.72 -3.50
C MET A 109 -9.92 -0.42 -4.65
N GLU A 110 -8.72 -1.01 -4.65
CA GLU A 110 -7.74 -0.79 -5.72
C GLU A 110 -8.16 -1.44 -7.04
N LYS A 111 -8.83 -2.60 -7.02
CA LYS A 111 -9.41 -3.20 -8.23
C LYS A 111 -10.39 -2.26 -8.93
N ASP A 112 -11.18 -1.52 -8.17
CA ASP A 112 -12.10 -0.52 -8.72
C ASP A 112 -11.39 0.71 -9.30
N LEU A 113 -10.15 0.94 -8.88
CA LEU A 113 -9.32 2.02 -9.39
C LEU A 113 -8.56 1.65 -10.66
N GLU A 114 -8.46 0.38 -11.01
CA GLU A 114 -7.68 -0.07 -12.14
C GLU A 114 -8.50 -0.14 -13.44
N ILE A 115 -7.79 0.06 -14.55
CA ILE A 115 -8.31 -0.10 -15.91
C ILE A 115 -7.21 -0.72 -16.78
N THR A 116 -7.56 -1.59 -17.71
CA THR A 116 -6.58 -2.24 -18.57
C THR A 116 -6.04 -1.31 -19.67
N PRO A 117 -4.82 -1.56 -20.22
CA PRO A 117 -4.31 -0.80 -21.37
C PRO A 117 -5.25 -0.84 -22.57
N LYS A 118 -5.91 -1.96 -22.84
CA LYS A 118 -6.86 -2.12 -23.96
C LYS A 118 -8.09 -1.24 -23.80
N GLU A 119 -8.72 -1.27 -22.62
CA GLU A 119 -9.86 -0.39 -22.31
C GLU A 119 -9.47 1.07 -22.35
N THR A 120 -8.28 1.41 -21.83
CA THR A 120 -7.73 2.76 -21.88
C THR A 120 -7.57 3.23 -23.33
N ALA A 121 -7.02 2.40 -24.21
CA ALA A 121 -6.82 2.72 -25.62
C ALA A 121 -8.16 3.00 -26.34
N GLU A 122 -9.17 2.16 -26.09
CA GLU A 122 -10.50 2.36 -26.66
C GLU A 122 -11.14 3.67 -26.22
N LEU A 123 -11.09 3.95 -24.92
CA LEU A 123 -11.65 5.19 -24.36
C LEU A 123 -10.89 6.44 -24.81
N LEU A 124 -9.55 6.34 -24.92
CA LEU A 124 -8.72 7.44 -25.41
C LEU A 124 -9.00 7.76 -26.86
N LYS A 125 -9.10 6.72 -27.73
CA LYS A 125 -9.46 6.86 -29.14
C LYS A 125 -10.83 7.52 -29.35
N GLN A 126 -11.77 7.25 -28.43
CA GLN A 126 -13.11 7.85 -28.46
C GLN A 126 -13.15 9.26 -27.84
N GLY A 127 -12.03 9.79 -27.34
CA GLY A 127 -11.99 11.09 -26.65
C GLY A 127 -12.77 11.13 -25.33
N ARG A 128 -13.03 9.96 -24.71
CA ARG A 128 -13.88 9.83 -23.53
C ARG A 128 -13.13 9.95 -22.20
N ILE A 129 -11.80 9.98 -22.24
CA ILE A 129 -10.95 10.10 -21.06
C ILE A 129 -9.86 11.15 -21.25
N LYS A 130 -9.33 11.65 -20.14
CA LYS A 130 -8.06 12.35 -20.07
C LYS A 130 -6.99 11.38 -19.58
N LEU A 131 -5.99 11.07 -20.39
CA LEU A 131 -4.86 10.21 -20.00
C LEU A 131 -3.74 11.09 -19.44
N LEU A 132 -3.48 10.96 -18.14
CA LEU A 132 -2.51 11.75 -17.40
C LEU A 132 -1.26 10.92 -17.10
N ASP A 133 -0.11 11.36 -17.59
CA ASP A 133 1.18 10.75 -17.31
C ASP A 133 1.80 11.40 -16.06
N VAL A 134 2.00 10.60 -14.99
CA VAL A 134 2.54 11.07 -13.71
C VAL A 134 4.02 10.71 -13.53
N ARG A 135 4.73 10.46 -14.64
CA ARG A 135 6.18 10.23 -14.63
C ARG A 135 6.96 11.54 -14.63
N SER A 136 8.29 11.41 -14.60
CA SER A 136 9.15 12.58 -14.77
C SER A 136 9.19 13.06 -16.23
N PRO A 137 9.57 14.34 -16.48
CA PRO A 137 9.77 14.84 -17.84
C PRO A 137 10.78 14.04 -18.65
N GLU A 138 11.83 13.52 -18.01
CA GLU A 138 12.86 12.71 -18.64
C GLU A 138 12.28 11.35 -19.09
N GLU A 139 11.47 10.70 -18.25
CA GLU A 139 10.78 9.46 -18.62
C GLU A 139 9.79 9.69 -19.78
N TYR A 140 9.07 10.81 -19.75
CA TYR A 140 8.12 11.18 -20.80
C TYR A 140 8.81 11.46 -22.15
N ALA A 141 10.00 12.05 -22.12
CA ALA A 141 10.81 12.30 -23.30
C ALA A 141 11.36 11.01 -23.97
N ILE A 142 11.60 9.94 -23.17
CA ILE A 142 12.04 8.64 -23.71
C ILE A 142 10.91 7.98 -24.51
N ALA A 143 9.72 7.92 -23.93
CA ALA A 143 8.54 7.33 -24.56
C ALA A 143 7.27 7.96 -23.94
N ASN A 144 6.27 8.22 -24.78
CA ASN A 144 4.96 8.70 -24.29
C ASN A 144 3.84 8.11 -25.12
N VAL A 145 2.67 8.00 -24.53
CA VAL A 145 1.46 7.55 -25.25
C VAL A 145 0.85 8.72 -25.97
N ALA A 146 0.57 8.58 -27.27
CA ALA A 146 -0.09 9.62 -28.04
C ALA A 146 -1.44 10.01 -27.42
N GLY A 147 -1.61 11.31 -27.16
CA GLY A 147 -2.79 11.84 -26.47
C GLY A 147 -2.72 11.84 -24.94
N SER A 148 -1.62 11.36 -24.34
CA SER A 148 -1.36 11.56 -22.92
C SER A 148 -0.83 12.98 -22.66
N VAL A 149 -1.06 13.47 -21.44
CA VAL A 149 -0.55 14.76 -20.96
C VAL A 149 0.30 14.53 -19.74
N LEU A 150 1.55 15.02 -19.78
CA LEU A 150 2.44 14.98 -18.61
C LEU A 150 1.91 15.92 -17.53
N VAL A 151 1.77 15.40 -16.32
CA VAL A 151 1.32 16.20 -15.17
C VAL A 151 2.51 16.90 -14.54
N ASP A 152 2.52 18.21 -14.65
CA ASP A 152 3.39 19.09 -13.86
C ASP A 152 2.62 19.70 -12.68
N GLN A 153 3.31 20.50 -11.89
CA GLN A 153 2.71 21.15 -10.71
C GLN A 153 1.57 22.11 -11.10
N ALA A 154 1.68 22.82 -12.21
CA ALA A 154 0.67 23.78 -12.66
C ALA A 154 -0.59 23.05 -13.10
N LEU A 155 -0.47 22.00 -13.91
CA LEU A 155 -1.60 21.17 -14.33
C LEU A 155 -2.25 20.45 -13.15
N ALA A 156 -1.45 19.95 -12.20
CA ALA A 156 -2.00 19.33 -11.00
C ALA A 156 -2.88 20.31 -10.20
N GLN A 157 -2.45 21.57 -10.04
CA GLN A 157 -3.25 22.61 -9.39
C GLN A 157 -4.51 22.95 -10.20
N GLU A 158 -4.39 23.08 -11.50
CA GLU A 158 -5.53 23.31 -12.39
C GLU A 158 -6.58 22.22 -12.25
N ILE A 159 -6.17 20.95 -12.34
CA ILE A 159 -7.06 19.79 -12.17
C ILE A 159 -7.83 19.91 -10.86
N MET A 160 -7.14 20.16 -9.77
CA MET A 160 -7.75 20.20 -8.44
C MET A 160 -8.74 21.35 -8.27
N GLN A 161 -8.49 22.51 -8.91
CA GLN A 161 -9.25 23.74 -8.73
C GLN A 161 -10.37 23.91 -9.74
N THR A 162 -10.18 23.45 -10.98
CA THR A 162 -11.06 23.85 -12.09
C THR A 162 -11.77 22.69 -12.78
N TRP A 163 -11.21 21.47 -12.74
CA TRP A 163 -11.83 20.35 -13.46
C TRP A 163 -13.09 19.85 -12.74
N SER A 164 -14.10 19.45 -13.53
CA SER A 164 -15.28 18.80 -12.99
C SER A 164 -14.89 17.49 -12.30
N LYS A 165 -15.49 17.22 -11.14
CA LYS A 165 -15.26 15.99 -10.39
C LYS A 165 -15.75 14.72 -11.11
N ASP A 166 -16.62 14.89 -12.10
CA ASP A 166 -17.08 13.80 -12.97
C ASP A 166 -16.18 13.55 -14.18
N THR A 167 -15.11 14.35 -14.37
CA THR A 167 -14.19 14.17 -15.48
C THR A 167 -13.58 12.77 -15.46
N PRO A 168 -13.72 11.98 -16.56
CA PRO A 168 -13.08 10.68 -16.64
C PRO A 168 -11.57 10.84 -16.82
N ILE A 169 -10.82 10.45 -15.81
CA ILE A 169 -9.36 10.57 -15.78
C ILE A 169 -8.76 9.15 -15.68
N VAL A 170 -7.76 8.89 -16.51
CA VAL A 170 -6.91 7.71 -16.35
C VAL A 170 -5.48 8.20 -16.11
N THR A 171 -4.89 7.80 -15.01
CA THR A 171 -3.49 8.07 -14.69
C THR A 171 -2.60 6.94 -15.18
N MET A 172 -1.39 7.26 -15.61
CA MET A 172 -0.40 6.32 -16.11
C MET A 172 0.97 6.66 -15.56
N CYS A 173 1.76 5.62 -15.23
CA CYS A 173 3.19 5.76 -14.95
C CYS A 173 3.97 4.63 -15.65
N HIS A 174 5.18 4.29 -15.18
CA HIS A 174 5.97 3.24 -15.84
C HIS A 174 5.32 1.86 -15.70
N HIS A 175 5.06 1.41 -14.45
CA HIS A 175 4.54 0.06 -14.14
C HIS A 175 3.21 0.05 -13.36
N GLY A 176 2.52 1.19 -13.23
CA GLY A 176 1.20 1.25 -12.58
C GLY A 176 1.20 1.66 -11.11
N MET A 177 2.33 1.67 -10.39
CA MET A 177 2.36 1.95 -8.94
C MET A 177 2.11 3.44 -8.63
N ARG A 178 2.92 4.35 -9.20
CA ARG A 178 2.76 5.81 -9.01
C ARG A 178 1.40 6.32 -9.49
N SER A 179 0.91 5.76 -10.60
CA SER A 179 -0.39 6.13 -11.15
C SER A 179 -1.56 5.67 -10.29
N LEU A 180 -1.44 4.52 -9.63
CA LEU A 180 -2.47 4.05 -8.70
C LEU A 180 -2.58 4.97 -7.47
N ASP A 181 -1.43 5.45 -6.96
CA ASP A 181 -1.42 6.46 -5.89
C ASP A 181 -2.09 7.77 -6.34
N ALA A 182 -1.80 8.21 -7.57
CA ALA A 182 -2.41 9.40 -8.14
C ALA A 182 -3.93 9.23 -8.35
N ALA A 183 -4.39 8.08 -8.84
CA ALA A 183 -5.82 7.78 -8.98
C ALA A 183 -6.53 7.75 -7.63
N ALA A 184 -5.92 7.11 -6.63
CA ALA A 184 -6.45 7.07 -5.27
C ALA A 184 -6.54 8.48 -4.65
N TYR A 185 -5.51 9.30 -4.85
CA TYR A 185 -5.50 10.70 -4.42
C TYR A 185 -6.65 11.50 -5.07
N LEU A 186 -6.81 11.39 -6.38
CA LEU A 186 -7.91 12.06 -7.11
C LEU A 186 -9.28 11.60 -6.60
N ARG A 187 -9.47 10.29 -6.38
CA ARG A 187 -10.72 9.74 -5.81
C ARG A 187 -11.01 10.29 -4.42
N GLY A 188 -9.99 10.38 -3.56
CA GLY A 188 -10.10 10.99 -2.23
C GLY A 188 -10.49 12.46 -2.26
N HIS A 189 -10.23 13.15 -3.39
CA HIS A 189 -10.62 14.54 -3.62
C HIS A 189 -11.89 14.70 -4.48
N GLY A 190 -12.66 13.64 -4.63
CA GLY A 190 -13.99 13.65 -5.23
C GLY A 190 -14.04 13.39 -6.73
N PHE A 191 -12.93 13.11 -7.42
CA PHE A 191 -12.94 12.72 -8.84
C PHE A 191 -13.42 11.28 -8.99
N VAL A 192 -14.73 11.09 -9.03
CA VAL A 192 -15.40 9.78 -8.95
C VAL A 192 -15.06 8.82 -10.09
N ASN A 193 -14.58 9.35 -11.24
CA ASN A 193 -14.22 8.58 -12.42
C ASN A 193 -12.71 8.48 -12.65
N ALA A 194 -11.89 8.75 -11.61
CA ALA A 194 -10.44 8.58 -11.72
C ALA A 194 -10.07 7.10 -11.62
N LYS A 195 -9.22 6.64 -12.54
CA LYS A 195 -8.66 5.28 -12.62
C LYS A 195 -7.18 5.30 -12.92
N SER A 196 -6.49 4.18 -12.68
CA SER A 196 -5.08 3.97 -13.01
C SER A 196 -4.93 2.88 -14.05
N MET A 197 -4.10 3.10 -15.06
CA MET A 197 -3.81 2.08 -16.07
C MET A 197 -2.86 1.01 -15.50
N CYS A 198 -3.35 -0.23 -15.44
CA CYS A 198 -2.58 -1.38 -14.97
C CYS A 198 -1.29 -1.56 -15.78
N GLY A 199 -0.19 -1.83 -15.09
CA GLY A 199 1.10 -2.09 -15.72
C GLY A 199 1.73 -0.89 -16.43
N GLY A 200 1.07 0.27 -16.44
CA GLY A 200 1.59 1.53 -16.96
C GLY A 200 1.97 1.51 -18.43
N ILE A 201 2.94 2.37 -18.81
CA ILE A 201 3.41 2.46 -20.21
C ILE A 201 4.14 1.21 -20.66
N ASP A 202 4.74 0.44 -19.74
CA ASP A 202 5.40 -0.83 -20.10
C ASP A 202 4.37 -1.84 -20.63
N ALA A 203 3.24 -2.01 -19.95
CA ALA A 203 2.14 -2.85 -20.43
C ALA A 203 1.45 -2.27 -21.68
N TRP A 204 1.40 -0.95 -21.82
CA TRP A 204 0.93 -0.31 -23.05
C TRP A 204 1.83 -0.65 -24.23
N ALA A 205 3.15 -0.54 -24.08
CA ALA A 205 4.11 -0.91 -25.13
C ALA A 205 4.00 -2.38 -25.50
N GLU A 206 3.75 -3.26 -24.55
CA GLU A 206 3.59 -4.70 -24.80
C GLU A 206 2.29 -5.05 -25.54
N GLN A 207 1.16 -4.40 -25.18
CA GLN A 207 -0.17 -4.84 -25.56
C GLN A 207 -0.81 -3.99 -26.67
N ILE A 208 -0.39 -2.72 -26.82
CA ILE A 208 -1.06 -1.74 -27.67
C ILE A 208 -0.12 -1.19 -28.74
N ASP A 209 1.07 -0.74 -28.36
CA ASP A 209 2.01 -0.08 -29.27
C ASP A 209 3.45 -0.54 -29.04
N SER A 210 3.84 -1.61 -29.71
CA SER A 210 5.19 -2.19 -29.61
C SER A 210 6.29 -1.32 -30.21
N SER A 211 5.98 -0.18 -30.80
CA SER A 211 6.97 0.77 -31.30
C SER A 211 7.52 1.69 -30.21
N LEU A 212 6.86 1.75 -29.05
CA LEU A 212 7.33 2.55 -27.91
C LEU A 212 8.59 1.91 -27.27
N ALA A 213 9.56 2.75 -26.97
CA ALA A 213 10.75 2.33 -26.27
C ALA A 213 10.39 1.80 -24.85
N ARG A 214 10.90 0.60 -24.53
CA ARG A 214 10.85 0.04 -23.17
C ARG A 214 12.19 0.29 -22.49
N TYR A 215 12.19 0.72 -21.23
CA TYR A 215 13.38 1.11 -20.47
C TYR A 215 13.28 0.69 -19.01
#